data_17fd1f3096d76d4cf8c6b5dbcd5881b8
#
_entry.id   17fd1f3096d76d4cf8c6b5dbcd5881b8
#
_cell.length_a   1.000
_cell.length_b   1.000
_cell.length_c   1.000
_cell.angle_alpha   90.00
_cell.angle_beta   90.00
_cell.angle_gamma   90.00
#
_symmetry.space_group_name_H-M   'P 1'
#
loop_
_entity.id
_entity.type
_entity.pdbx_description
1 polymer ?
#
loop_
_entity_poly.entity_id
_entity_poly.type
_entity_poly.pdbx_seq_one_letter_code
_entity_poly.pdbx_strand_id
1 'polypeptide(L)'
;MTELLVLRHVEKRFGGLKALNDVSLVIPEGCVYGLIGPNGAGKTTLFNVITGLYTAEAGERVFAGETLPLTTKPHRIVARGIARTFQNIRLFNHMTALENVMVARHGKTRTGVIGAILRHPRARAEEAAIRRRAFELLRYVGIEASANLLARELSYGDQRRLEIARALATEPRLLALDEPAAGMNPTETAGLRELIARIRADGITVLLIEHDVKLVMGLCDRVAVLDFGELIAEGVPAEVQRHPRVIEAYLGSGAA
;
A
#
# COMPACT_ATOMS: atom_id res chain seq x y z
N MET A 1 -12.20 -9.38 -15.86
CA MET A 1 -11.37 -8.38 -15.15
C MET A 1 -9.92 -8.77 -15.39
N THR A 2 -9.06 -7.80 -15.71
CA THR A 2 -7.63 -8.07 -15.92
C THR A 2 -6.96 -8.33 -14.57
N GLU A 3 -6.11 -9.35 -14.48
CA GLU A 3 -5.35 -9.67 -13.28
C GLU A 3 -4.15 -8.72 -13.17
N LEU A 4 -4.04 -7.97 -12.08
CA LEU A 4 -2.92 -7.08 -11.86
C LEU A 4 -1.80 -7.73 -11.06
N LEU A 5 -2.14 -8.39 -9.95
CA LEU A 5 -1.19 -9.16 -9.13
C LEU A 5 -1.71 -10.57 -8.95
N VAL A 6 -0.86 -11.55 -9.22
CA VAL A 6 -1.15 -12.97 -8.98
C VAL A 6 -0.05 -13.55 -8.10
N LEU A 7 -0.46 -14.17 -7.02
CA LEU A 7 0.39 -14.99 -6.16
C LEU A 7 -0.02 -16.44 -6.30
N ARG A 8 0.95 -17.34 -6.45
CA ARG A 8 0.71 -18.79 -6.54
C ARG A 8 1.62 -19.51 -5.58
N HIS A 9 1.04 -20.33 -4.72
CA HIS A 9 1.73 -21.25 -3.81
C HIS A 9 2.83 -20.58 -2.97
N VAL A 10 2.57 -19.36 -2.46
CA VAL A 10 3.55 -18.57 -1.71
C VAL A 10 3.72 -19.16 -0.31
N GLU A 11 4.97 -19.48 0.03
CA GLU A 11 5.37 -19.97 1.35
C GLU A 11 6.40 -19.05 1.99
N LYS A 12 6.23 -18.79 3.31
CA LYS A 12 7.19 -18.04 4.11
C LYS A 12 7.37 -18.66 5.49
N ARG A 13 8.62 -18.86 5.88
CA ARG A 13 8.99 -19.40 7.20
C ARG A 13 9.89 -18.43 7.96
N PHE A 14 9.77 -18.44 9.28
CA PHE A 14 10.68 -17.79 10.21
C PHE A 14 11.12 -18.83 11.25
N GLY A 15 12.32 -19.38 11.06
CA GLY A 15 12.75 -20.54 11.82
C GLY A 15 11.79 -21.73 11.65
N GLY A 16 11.23 -22.23 12.74
CA GLY A 16 10.26 -23.33 12.73
C GLY A 16 8.82 -22.89 12.41
N LEU A 17 8.51 -21.60 12.44
CA LEU A 17 7.15 -21.09 12.20
C LEU A 17 6.90 -20.90 10.70
N LYS A 18 5.86 -21.56 10.16
CA LYS A 18 5.36 -21.34 8.81
C LYS A 18 4.33 -20.19 8.83
N ALA A 19 4.80 -18.98 8.50
CA ALA A 19 3.99 -17.75 8.56
C ALA A 19 3.09 -17.57 7.34
N LEU A 20 3.43 -18.18 6.19
CA LEU A 20 2.56 -18.34 5.02
C LEU A 20 2.66 -19.78 4.54
N ASN A 21 1.51 -20.40 4.33
CA ASN A 21 1.36 -21.78 3.93
C ASN A 21 0.51 -21.89 2.67
N ASP A 22 1.18 -22.04 1.52
CA ASP A 22 0.53 -22.26 0.22
C ASP A 22 -0.49 -21.17 -0.17
N VAL A 23 -0.13 -19.89 0.04
CA VAL A 23 -1.04 -18.77 -0.24
C VAL A 23 -1.08 -18.48 -1.73
N SER A 24 -2.29 -18.61 -2.31
CA SER A 24 -2.57 -18.24 -3.70
C SER A 24 -3.73 -17.25 -3.72
N LEU A 25 -3.56 -16.10 -4.40
CA LEU A 25 -4.61 -15.08 -4.56
C LEU A 25 -4.42 -14.27 -5.83
N VAL A 26 -5.50 -13.64 -6.29
CA VAL A 26 -5.52 -12.79 -7.49
C VAL A 26 -6.13 -11.44 -7.15
N ILE A 27 -5.38 -10.36 -7.37
CA ILE A 27 -5.87 -9.00 -7.25
C ILE A 27 -6.21 -8.47 -8.65
N PRO A 28 -7.50 -8.21 -8.94
CA PRO A 28 -7.92 -7.61 -10.19
C PRO A 28 -7.47 -6.15 -10.31
N GLU A 29 -7.28 -5.67 -11.55
CA GLU A 29 -6.96 -4.27 -11.81
C GLU A 29 -8.17 -3.36 -11.52
N GLY A 30 -7.91 -2.17 -10.96
CA GLY A 30 -8.93 -1.13 -10.74
C GLY A 30 -9.90 -1.40 -9.59
N CYS A 31 -9.55 -2.27 -8.65
CA CYS A 31 -10.38 -2.56 -7.47
C CYS A 31 -9.72 -2.11 -6.17
N VAL A 32 -10.51 -2.02 -5.11
CA VAL A 32 -10.04 -2.01 -3.71
C VAL A 32 -10.12 -3.44 -3.19
N TYR A 33 -8.97 -4.04 -2.93
CA TYR A 33 -8.84 -5.41 -2.46
C TYR A 33 -8.43 -5.42 -0.98
N GLY A 34 -9.29 -5.95 -0.13
CA GLY A 34 -9.05 -6.07 1.31
C GLY A 34 -8.33 -7.34 1.68
N LEU A 35 -7.36 -7.27 2.57
CA LEU A 35 -6.71 -8.42 3.20
C LEU A 35 -6.93 -8.34 4.70
N ILE A 36 -7.74 -9.24 5.24
CA ILE A 36 -8.10 -9.29 6.65
C ILE A 36 -7.74 -10.63 7.29
N GLY A 37 -7.94 -10.74 8.59
CA GLY A 37 -7.70 -11.95 9.38
C GLY A 37 -7.32 -11.61 10.82
N PRO A 38 -7.33 -12.57 11.74
CA PRO A 38 -6.90 -12.38 13.12
C PRO A 38 -5.46 -11.90 13.26
N ASN A 39 -5.07 -11.51 14.48
CA ASN A 39 -3.67 -11.21 14.78
C ASN A 39 -2.82 -12.49 14.61
N GLY A 40 -1.66 -12.35 13.98
CA GLY A 40 -0.81 -13.51 13.68
C GLY A 40 -1.22 -14.31 12.42
N ALA A 41 -2.31 -13.96 11.73
CA ALA A 41 -2.78 -14.67 10.53
C ALA A 41 -1.82 -14.65 9.33
N GLY A 42 -0.75 -13.83 9.35
CA GLY A 42 0.22 -13.74 8.25
C GLY A 42 0.03 -12.54 7.31
N LYS A 43 -0.95 -11.65 7.56
CA LYS A 43 -1.26 -10.48 6.70
C LYS A 43 -0.03 -9.61 6.40
N THR A 44 0.64 -9.13 7.45
CA THR A 44 1.85 -8.30 7.31
C THR A 44 2.99 -9.07 6.62
N THR A 45 3.09 -10.38 6.85
CA THR A 45 4.07 -11.23 6.17
C THR A 45 3.80 -11.28 4.67
N LEU A 46 2.54 -11.53 4.26
CA LEU A 46 2.14 -11.56 2.85
C LEU A 46 2.37 -10.20 2.18
N PHE A 47 2.01 -9.12 2.85
CA PHE A 47 2.24 -7.75 2.38
C PHE A 47 3.75 -7.46 2.17
N ASN A 48 4.59 -7.91 3.11
CA ASN A 48 6.03 -7.76 3.00
C ASN A 48 6.62 -8.62 1.88
N VAL A 49 6.05 -9.78 1.58
CA VAL A 49 6.41 -10.60 0.41
C VAL A 49 5.99 -9.89 -0.88
N ILE A 50 4.75 -9.38 -0.98
CA ILE A 50 4.26 -8.64 -2.15
C ILE A 50 5.17 -7.45 -2.46
N THR A 51 5.58 -6.72 -1.44
CA THR A 51 6.37 -5.48 -1.56
C THR A 51 7.88 -5.69 -1.50
N GLY A 52 8.35 -6.96 -1.42
CA GLY A 52 9.75 -7.36 -1.52
C GLY A 52 10.60 -7.05 -0.29
N LEU A 53 9.99 -6.77 0.86
CA LEU A 53 10.71 -6.66 2.13
C LEU A 53 11.09 -8.03 2.68
N TYR A 54 10.26 -9.06 2.40
CA TYR A 54 10.59 -10.44 2.69
C TYR A 54 10.69 -11.24 1.39
N THR A 55 11.68 -12.12 1.34
CA THR A 55 11.79 -13.14 0.30
C THR A 55 11.02 -14.36 0.77
N ALA A 56 10.07 -14.85 -0.04
CA ALA A 56 9.40 -16.11 0.20
C ALA A 56 10.31 -17.28 -0.20
N GLU A 57 10.12 -18.44 0.43
CA GLU A 57 10.90 -19.66 0.17
C GLU A 57 10.40 -20.39 -1.07
N ALA A 58 9.09 -20.29 -1.37
CA ALA A 58 8.47 -20.93 -2.53
C ALA A 58 7.34 -20.05 -3.09
N GLY A 59 6.87 -20.41 -4.29
CA GLY A 59 5.76 -19.79 -4.97
C GLY A 59 6.18 -18.86 -6.11
N GLU A 60 5.18 -18.19 -6.67
CA GLU A 60 5.34 -17.27 -7.79
C GLU A 60 4.62 -15.96 -7.51
N ARG A 61 5.21 -14.84 -7.98
CA ARG A 61 4.59 -13.52 -8.00
C ARG A 61 4.61 -12.98 -9.42
N VAL A 62 3.41 -12.77 -9.98
CA VAL A 62 3.22 -12.14 -11.30
C VAL A 62 2.57 -10.79 -11.10
N PHE A 63 3.11 -9.74 -11.71
CA PHE A 63 2.56 -8.40 -11.68
C PHE A 63 2.43 -7.83 -13.09
N ALA A 64 1.24 -7.40 -13.46
CA ALA A 64 0.92 -6.85 -14.78
C ALA A 64 1.34 -7.80 -15.93
N GLY A 65 1.16 -9.12 -15.74
CA GLY A 65 1.52 -10.15 -16.70
C GLY A 65 3.00 -10.54 -16.73
N GLU A 66 3.86 -9.89 -15.93
CA GLU A 66 5.28 -10.21 -15.84
C GLU A 66 5.62 -10.92 -14.53
N THR A 67 6.37 -12.02 -14.61
CA THR A 67 6.88 -12.70 -13.40
C THR A 67 7.90 -11.81 -12.70
N LEU A 68 7.64 -11.51 -11.43
CA LEU A 68 8.56 -10.80 -10.54
C LEU A 68 9.21 -11.81 -9.59
N PRO A 69 10.52 -12.10 -9.75
CA PRO A 69 11.22 -12.99 -8.83
C PRO A 69 10.99 -12.62 -7.36
N LEU A 70 10.79 -13.62 -6.49
CA LEU A 70 10.53 -13.39 -5.06
C LEU A 70 11.70 -12.69 -4.35
N THR A 71 12.90 -12.74 -4.93
CA THR A 71 14.11 -12.04 -4.48
C THR A 71 14.19 -10.59 -4.94
N THR A 72 13.18 -10.09 -5.70
CA THR A 72 13.18 -8.71 -6.21
C THR A 72 13.15 -7.71 -5.07
N LYS A 73 14.15 -6.81 -5.05
CA LYS A 73 14.31 -5.79 -3.99
C LYS A 73 13.22 -4.71 -4.06
N PRO A 74 12.84 -4.09 -2.93
CA PRO A 74 11.74 -3.12 -2.85
C PRO A 74 11.82 -1.97 -3.87
N HIS A 75 13.00 -1.37 -4.08
CA HIS A 75 13.14 -0.26 -5.04
C HIS A 75 12.83 -0.68 -6.49
N ARG A 76 13.09 -1.94 -6.87
CA ARG A 76 12.74 -2.47 -8.19
C ARG A 76 11.24 -2.77 -8.28
N ILE A 77 10.61 -3.16 -7.17
CA ILE A 77 9.17 -3.37 -7.09
C ILE A 77 8.44 -2.04 -7.26
N VAL A 78 8.91 -0.98 -6.58
CA VAL A 78 8.38 0.38 -6.78
C VAL A 78 8.54 0.84 -8.23
N ALA A 79 9.69 0.59 -8.86
CA ALA A 79 9.92 0.91 -10.27
C ALA A 79 8.97 0.17 -11.24
N ARG A 80 8.43 -1.00 -10.84
CA ARG A 80 7.43 -1.76 -11.58
C ARG A 80 5.99 -1.29 -11.36
N GLY A 81 5.76 -0.38 -10.40
CA GLY A 81 4.46 0.22 -10.15
C GLY A 81 3.73 -0.34 -8.92
N ILE A 82 4.42 -0.96 -7.97
CA ILE A 82 3.85 -1.33 -6.66
C ILE A 82 4.41 -0.37 -5.62
N ALA A 83 3.59 0.55 -5.09
CA ALA A 83 3.96 1.42 -3.97
C ALA A 83 3.29 0.95 -2.68
N ARG A 84 3.88 1.32 -1.53
CA ARG A 84 3.32 0.99 -0.21
C ARG A 84 3.43 2.15 0.76
N THR A 85 2.51 2.19 1.73
CA THR A 85 2.67 2.89 3.00
C THR A 85 3.18 1.92 4.08
N PHE A 86 3.49 2.44 5.25
CA PHE A 86 3.94 1.63 6.39
C PHE A 86 2.97 1.78 7.56
N GLN A 87 2.80 0.74 8.36
CA GLN A 87 1.99 0.78 9.58
C GLN A 87 2.47 1.90 10.52
N ASN A 88 3.77 1.98 10.77
CA ASN A 88 4.38 3.13 11.45
C ASN A 88 4.78 4.17 10.40
N ILE A 89 4.33 5.40 10.56
CA ILE A 89 4.62 6.52 9.65
C ILE A 89 6.13 6.67 9.47
N ARG A 90 6.57 6.63 8.19
CA ARG A 90 7.99 6.76 7.82
C ARG A 90 8.20 7.99 6.94
N LEU A 91 8.04 9.17 7.51
CA LEU A 91 8.31 10.44 6.86
C LEU A 91 9.72 10.94 7.16
N PHE A 92 10.23 11.81 6.29
CA PHE A 92 11.42 12.59 6.57
C PHE A 92 11.01 13.77 7.47
N ASN A 93 11.12 13.59 8.78
CA ASN A 93 10.57 14.49 9.80
C ASN A 93 11.09 15.92 9.73
N HIS A 94 12.31 16.14 9.23
CA HIS A 94 12.99 17.42 9.08
C HIS A 94 12.86 18.02 7.68
N MET A 95 12.06 17.40 6.80
CA MET A 95 11.68 17.93 5.50
C MET A 95 10.24 18.41 5.55
N THR A 96 9.92 19.40 4.72
CA THR A 96 8.55 19.88 4.54
C THR A 96 7.68 18.79 3.91
N ALA A 97 6.35 18.96 4.00
CA ALA A 97 5.41 18.05 3.32
C ALA A 97 5.69 18.00 1.81
N LEU A 98 5.96 19.17 1.20
CA LEU A 98 6.29 19.25 -0.23
C LEU A 98 7.57 18.47 -0.57
N GLU A 99 8.65 18.67 0.19
CA GLU A 99 9.92 17.97 -0.02
C GLU A 99 9.80 16.47 0.15
N ASN A 100 9.01 16.00 1.13
CA ASN A 100 8.73 14.56 1.29
C ASN A 100 8.15 13.93 0.02
N VAL A 101 7.21 14.62 -0.64
CA VAL A 101 6.62 14.13 -1.90
C VAL A 101 7.60 14.26 -3.06
N MET A 102 8.39 15.36 -3.12
CA MET A 102 9.41 15.57 -4.15
C MET A 102 10.47 14.45 -4.15
N VAL A 103 10.92 14.01 -2.97
CA VAL A 103 11.89 12.89 -2.86
C VAL A 103 11.39 11.63 -3.55
N ALA A 104 10.11 11.29 -3.41
CA ALA A 104 9.56 10.10 -4.07
C ALA A 104 9.55 10.21 -5.60
N ARG A 105 9.49 11.42 -6.14
CA ARG A 105 9.56 11.69 -7.60
C ARG A 105 10.94 11.50 -8.19
N HIS A 106 12.01 11.57 -7.39
CA HIS A 106 13.38 11.39 -7.90
C HIS A 106 13.61 10.04 -8.58
N GLY A 107 12.88 9.00 -8.20
CA GLY A 107 12.91 7.70 -8.89
C GLY A 107 12.47 7.75 -10.37
N LYS A 108 11.80 8.84 -10.79
CA LYS A 108 11.30 9.06 -12.17
C LYS A 108 12.15 10.08 -12.94
N THR A 109 13.18 10.68 -12.33
CA THR A 109 14.04 11.68 -12.98
C THR A 109 15.07 11.04 -13.89
N ARG A 110 15.44 11.78 -14.94
CA ARG A 110 16.48 11.40 -15.89
C ARG A 110 17.76 12.20 -15.74
N THR A 111 17.71 13.31 -15.00
CA THR A 111 18.87 14.17 -14.76
C THR A 111 19.81 13.49 -13.78
N GLY A 112 21.01 13.11 -14.24
CA GLY A 112 22.05 12.54 -13.39
C GLY A 112 22.64 13.57 -12.42
N VAL A 113 23.44 13.11 -11.46
CA VAL A 113 24.08 13.91 -10.40
C VAL A 113 24.87 15.11 -10.98
N ILE A 114 25.59 14.91 -12.09
CA ILE A 114 26.39 15.94 -12.76
C ILE A 114 25.49 17.07 -13.28
N GLY A 115 24.35 16.74 -13.90
CA GLY A 115 23.40 17.73 -14.42
C GLY A 115 22.71 18.54 -13.30
N ALA A 116 22.49 17.92 -12.14
CA ALA A 116 21.94 18.57 -10.96
C ALA A 116 22.95 19.56 -10.35
N ILE A 117 24.23 19.19 -10.21
CA ILE A 117 25.31 20.04 -9.68
C ILE A 117 25.52 21.28 -10.57
N LEU A 118 25.54 21.10 -11.89
CA LEU A 118 25.75 22.18 -12.85
C LEU A 118 24.52 23.06 -13.07
N ARG A 119 23.39 22.79 -12.38
CA ARG A 119 22.12 23.55 -12.48
C ARG A 119 21.71 23.84 -13.93
N HIS A 120 21.95 22.86 -14.82
CA HIS A 120 21.62 22.99 -16.23
C HIS A 120 20.14 23.36 -16.43
N PRO A 121 19.74 24.16 -17.43
CA PRO A 121 18.34 24.56 -17.67
C PRO A 121 17.35 23.39 -17.67
N ARG A 122 17.75 22.22 -18.19
CA ARG A 122 16.93 20.98 -18.15
C ARG A 122 16.71 20.48 -16.72
N ALA A 123 17.74 20.51 -15.85
CA ALA A 123 17.62 20.12 -14.45
C ALA A 123 16.66 21.04 -13.67
N ARG A 124 16.74 22.36 -13.93
CA ARG A 124 15.79 23.33 -13.33
C ARG A 124 14.36 23.11 -13.80
N ALA A 125 14.15 22.82 -15.08
CA ALA A 125 12.81 22.54 -15.61
C ALA A 125 12.24 21.25 -15.02
N GLU A 126 13.08 20.21 -14.86
CA GLU A 126 12.69 18.95 -14.22
C GLU A 126 12.35 19.16 -12.75
N GLU A 127 13.16 19.89 -11.99
CA GLU A 127 12.89 20.23 -10.59
C GLU A 127 11.58 21.02 -10.42
N ALA A 128 11.33 21.99 -11.29
CA ALA A 128 10.08 22.76 -11.30
C ALA A 128 8.86 21.85 -11.61
N ALA A 129 9.01 20.88 -12.51
CA ALA A 129 7.97 19.90 -12.82
C ALA A 129 7.70 18.95 -11.63
N ILE A 130 8.76 18.48 -10.96
CA ILE A 130 8.66 17.66 -9.73
C ILE A 130 7.92 18.44 -8.65
N ARG A 131 8.31 19.69 -8.39
CA ARG A 131 7.69 20.55 -7.37
C ARG A 131 6.20 20.78 -7.67
N ARG A 132 5.86 21.09 -8.91
CA ARG A 132 4.47 21.27 -9.34
C ARG A 132 3.65 20.00 -9.11
N ARG A 133 4.15 18.84 -9.55
CA ARG A 133 3.47 17.57 -9.37
C ARG A 133 3.35 17.19 -7.89
N ALA A 134 4.36 17.45 -7.08
CA ALA A 134 4.30 17.23 -5.65
C ALA A 134 3.21 18.09 -4.98
N PHE A 135 3.09 19.36 -5.36
CA PHE A 135 2.04 20.24 -4.85
C PHE A 135 0.64 19.81 -5.28
N GLU A 136 0.47 19.35 -6.54
CA GLU A 136 -0.78 18.76 -7.03
C GLU A 136 -1.19 17.54 -6.19
N LEU A 137 -0.24 16.68 -5.82
CA LEU A 137 -0.50 15.51 -4.98
C LEU A 137 -0.86 15.90 -3.54
N LEU A 138 -0.24 16.93 -2.96
CA LEU A 138 -0.66 17.46 -1.66
C LEU A 138 -2.10 17.99 -1.71
N ARG A 139 -2.48 18.68 -2.77
CA ARG A 139 -3.88 19.12 -3.01
C ARG A 139 -4.81 17.92 -3.18
N TYR A 140 -4.37 16.91 -3.92
CA TYR A 140 -5.14 15.69 -4.15
C TYR A 140 -5.49 14.96 -2.85
N VAL A 141 -4.57 14.92 -1.89
CA VAL A 141 -4.82 14.32 -0.57
C VAL A 141 -5.39 15.31 0.45
N GLY A 142 -5.54 16.61 0.09
CA GLY A 142 -6.20 17.64 0.90
C GLY A 142 -5.34 18.24 2.01
N ILE A 143 -4.02 18.36 1.79
CA ILE A 143 -3.07 18.97 2.76
C ILE A 143 -2.18 20.03 2.11
N GLU A 144 -2.60 20.65 1.01
CA GLU A 144 -1.82 21.67 0.31
C GLU A 144 -1.51 22.91 1.16
N ALA A 145 -2.38 23.26 2.10
CA ALA A 145 -2.16 24.37 3.02
C ALA A 145 -0.93 24.15 3.91
N SER A 146 -0.59 22.87 4.17
CA SER A 146 0.54 22.46 5.00
C SER A 146 1.81 22.16 4.19
N ALA A 147 1.85 22.50 2.89
CA ALA A 147 2.97 22.16 1.99
C ALA A 147 4.35 22.57 2.51
N ASN A 148 4.45 23.71 3.19
CA ASN A 148 5.69 24.25 3.72
C ASN A 148 5.96 23.92 5.20
N LEU A 149 5.05 23.21 5.89
CA LEU A 149 5.27 22.75 7.26
C LEU A 149 6.18 21.51 7.25
N LEU A 150 7.00 21.38 8.29
CA LEU A 150 7.79 20.16 8.49
C LEU A 150 6.86 18.98 8.75
N ALA A 151 7.23 17.80 8.23
CA ALA A 151 6.39 16.61 8.37
C ALA A 151 6.05 16.27 9.83
N ARG A 152 6.96 16.54 10.78
CA ARG A 152 6.74 16.35 12.22
C ARG A 152 5.73 17.33 12.85
N GLU A 153 5.41 18.44 12.17
CA GLU A 153 4.49 19.48 12.64
C GLU A 153 3.05 19.22 12.21
N LEU A 154 2.86 18.24 11.32
CA LEU A 154 1.55 17.82 10.83
C LEU A 154 0.78 17.03 11.89
N SER A 155 -0.55 17.13 11.87
CA SER A 155 -1.42 16.22 12.59
C SER A 155 -1.17 14.77 12.15
N TYR A 156 -1.55 13.80 12.99
CA TYR A 156 -1.39 12.38 12.65
C TYR A 156 -2.14 12.01 11.35
N GLY A 157 -3.36 12.50 11.17
CA GLY A 157 -4.15 12.30 9.97
C GLY A 157 -3.47 12.90 8.72
N ASP A 158 -2.88 14.10 8.84
CA ASP A 158 -2.17 14.73 7.73
C ASP A 158 -0.85 14.02 7.41
N GLN A 159 -0.16 13.48 8.41
CA GLN A 159 1.02 12.64 8.19
C GLN A 159 0.66 11.38 7.39
N ARG A 160 -0.47 10.73 7.68
CA ARG A 160 -0.99 9.59 6.90
C ARG A 160 -1.33 9.99 5.46
N ARG A 161 -1.99 11.14 5.27
CA ARG A 161 -2.26 11.68 3.93
C ARG A 161 -0.98 11.99 3.17
N LEU A 162 0.05 12.51 3.85
CA LEU A 162 1.36 12.75 3.27
C LEU A 162 2.07 11.46 2.85
N GLU A 163 1.97 10.37 3.63
CA GLU A 163 2.48 9.06 3.21
C GLU A 163 1.81 8.56 1.93
N ILE A 164 0.48 8.71 1.82
CA ILE A 164 -0.27 8.35 0.61
C ILE A 164 0.18 9.22 -0.57
N ALA A 165 0.30 10.55 -0.39
CA ALA A 165 0.80 11.46 -1.43
C ALA A 165 2.19 11.06 -1.93
N ARG A 166 3.08 10.69 -1.00
CA ARG A 166 4.43 10.22 -1.31
C ARG A 166 4.42 8.91 -2.08
N ALA A 167 3.55 7.97 -1.73
CA ALA A 167 3.38 6.73 -2.47
C ALA A 167 2.82 6.98 -3.88
N LEU A 168 1.80 7.84 -4.01
CA LEU A 168 1.21 8.23 -5.30
C LEU A 168 2.22 8.96 -6.21
N ALA A 169 3.20 9.67 -5.63
CA ALA A 169 4.26 10.34 -6.39
C ALA A 169 5.12 9.39 -7.23
N THR A 170 5.14 8.09 -6.90
CA THR A 170 5.82 7.06 -7.69
C THR A 170 4.98 6.59 -8.89
N GLU A 171 3.75 7.10 -9.07
CA GLU A 171 2.81 6.72 -10.13
C GLU A 171 2.55 5.20 -10.16
N PRO A 172 2.02 4.64 -9.06
CA PRO A 172 1.82 3.21 -8.96
C PRO A 172 0.58 2.74 -9.73
N ARG A 173 0.62 1.47 -10.19
CA ARG A 173 -0.57 0.72 -10.61
C ARG A 173 -1.25 0.01 -9.44
N LEU A 174 -0.45 -0.37 -8.41
CA LEU A 174 -0.92 -0.96 -7.16
C LEU A 174 -0.41 -0.13 -5.99
N LEU A 175 -1.33 0.44 -5.22
CA LEU A 175 -1.06 1.12 -3.96
C LEU A 175 -1.41 0.20 -2.80
N ALA A 176 -0.41 -0.22 -2.05
CA ALA A 176 -0.57 -1.08 -0.89
C ALA A 176 -0.59 -0.25 0.40
N LEU A 177 -1.70 -0.29 1.15
CA LEU A 177 -1.93 0.46 2.38
C LEU A 177 -1.96 -0.49 3.57
N ASP A 178 -1.09 -0.23 4.56
CA ASP A 178 -0.95 -1.04 5.77
C ASP A 178 -1.58 -0.31 6.96
N GLU A 179 -2.77 -0.73 7.36
CA GLU A 179 -3.57 -0.15 8.45
C GLU A 179 -3.67 1.38 8.39
N PRO A 180 -4.11 1.96 7.25
CA PRO A 180 -4.08 3.40 7.07
C PRO A 180 -5.03 4.17 7.99
N ALA A 181 -6.08 3.55 8.52
CA ALA A 181 -7.05 4.15 9.44
C ALA A 181 -6.64 4.04 10.92
N ALA A 182 -5.58 3.30 11.25
CA ALA A 182 -5.15 3.11 12.62
C ALA A 182 -4.87 4.46 13.32
N GLY A 183 -5.50 4.69 14.47
CA GLY A 183 -5.34 5.93 15.25
C GLY A 183 -6.10 7.16 14.74
N MET A 184 -6.89 7.01 13.67
CA MET A 184 -7.75 8.09 13.14
C MET A 184 -9.08 8.17 13.89
N ASN A 185 -9.60 9.39 14.03
CA ASN A 185 -10.96 9.62 14.48
C ASN A 185 -11.99 9.31 13.36
N PRO A 186 -13.31 9.22 13.68
CA PRO A 186 -14.32 8.88 12.67
C PRO A 186 -14.38 9.83 11.46
N THR A 187 -14.13 11.12 11.65
CA THR A 187 -14.13 12.12 10.58
C THR A 187 -12.92 11.92 9.66
N GLU A 188 -11.74 11.69 10.23
CA GLU A 188 -10.53 11.38 9.47
C GLU A 188 -10.66 10.07 8.69
N THR A 189 -11.26 9.04 9.31
CA THR A 189 -11.54 7.76 8.65
C THR A 189 -12.51 7.92 7.48
N ALA A 190 -13.56 8.74 7.62
CA ALA A 190 -14.48 9.04 6.52
C ALA A 190 -13.74 9.73 5.34
N GLY A 191 -12.91 10.74 5.63
CA GLY A 191 -12.10 11.40 4.62
C GLY A 191 -11.07 10.48 3.96
N LEU A 192 -10.51 9.51 4.70
CA LEU A 192 -9.63 8.48 4.14
C LEU A 192 -10.39 7.55 3.18
N ARG A 193 -11.61 7.13 3.52
CA ARG A 193 -12.46 6.31 2.64
C ARG A 193 -12.73 7.01 1.32
N GLU A 194 -13.10 8.30 1.35
CA GLU A 194 -13.31 9.10 0.16
C GLU A 194 -12.03 9.22 -0.69
N LEU A 195 -10.87 9.40 -0.05
CA LEU A 195 -9.59 9.45 -0.72
C LEU A 195 -9.28 8.12 -1.42
N ILE A 196 -9.46 6.98 -0.76
CA ILE A 196 -9.23 5.65 -1.35
C ILE A 196 -10.19 5.41 -2.52
N ALA A 197 -11.48 5.76 -2.37
CA ALA A 197 -12.46 5.64 -3.45
C ALA A 197 -12.08 6.47 -4.68
N ARG A 198 -11.55 7.69 -4.48
CA ARG A 198 -11.04 8.56 -5.55
C ARG A 198 -9.80 7.97 -6.22
N ILE A 199 -8.83 7.46 -5.44
CA ILE A 199 -7.63 6.77 -5.97
C ILE A 199 -8.03 5.61 -6.87
N ARG A 200 -9.01 4.80 -6.44
CA ARG A 200 -9.57 3.72 -7.25
C ARG A 200 -10.23 4.24 -8.53
N ALA A 201 -11.04 5.30 -8.43
CA ALA A 201 -11.72 5.90 -9.58
C ALA A 201 -10.73 6.43 -10.64
N ASP A 202 -9.53 6.85 -10.22
CA ASP A 202 -8.43 7.24 -11.10
C ASP A 202 -7.69 6.03 -11.72
N GLY A 203 -8.19 4.80 -11.52
CA GLY A 203 -7.66 3.57 -12.12
C GLY A 203 -6.52 2.91 -11.34
N ILE A 204 -6.20 3.38 -10.15
CA ILE A 204 -5.16 2.76 -9.30
C ILE A 204 -5.80 1.65 -8.46
N THR A 205 -5.24 0.44 -8.57
CA THR A 205 -5.65 -0.67 -7.71
C THR A 205 -5.14 -0.44 -6.28
N VAL A 206 -5.98 -0.70 -5.29
CA VAL A 206 -5.60 -0.56 -3.87
C VAL A 206 -5.63 -1.91 -3.18
N LEU A 207 -4.52 -2.30 -2.56
CA LEU A 207 -4.46 -3.40 -1.60
C LEU A 207 -4.51 -2.81 -0.19
N LEU A 208 -5.54 -3.13 0.57
CA LEU A 208 -5.80 -2.60 1.90
C LEU A 208 -5.65 -3.71 2.95
N ILE A 209 -4.70 -3.56 3.87
CA ILE A 209 -4.70 -4.36 5.10
C ILE A 209 -5.37 -3.54 6.19
N GLU A 210 -6.36 -4.12 6.83
CA GLU A 210 -7.09 -3.50 7.94
C GLU A 210 -7.59 -4.55 8.92
N HIS A 211 -7.76 -4.13 10.15
CA HIS A 211 -8.40 -4.92 11.20
C HIS A 211 -9.83 -4.45 11.49
N ASP A 212 -10.21 -3.24 11.06
CA ASP A 212 -11.59 -2.75 11.10
C ASP A 212 -12.41 -3.39 9.97
N VAL A 213 -13.11 -4.47 10.34
CA VAL A 213 -13.97 -5.21 9.42
C VAL A 213 -15.04 -4.31 8.80
N LYS A 214 -15.59 -3.33 9.55
CA LYS A 214 -16.64 -2.41 9.03
C LYS A 214 -16.08 -1.51 7.94
N LEU A 215 -14.85 -1.02 8.12
CA LEU A 215 -14.18 -0.20 7.10
C LEU A 215 -13.97 -1.02 5.82
N VAL A 216 -13.43 -2.24 5.94
CA VAL A 216 -13.15 -3.13 4.81
C VAL A 216 -14.43 -3.49 4.06
N MET A 217 -15.48 -3.90 4.79
CA MET A 217 -16.74 -4.32 4.18
C MET A 217 -17.50 -3.17 3.47
N GLY A 218 -17.26 -1.93 3.89
CA GLY A 218 -17.88 -0.75 3.26
C GLY A 218 -17.05 -0.11 2.15
N LEU A 219 -15.81 -0.56 1.92
CA LEU A 219 -14.87 0.08 0.99
C LEU A 219 -14.35 -0.88 -0.09
N CYS A 220 -14.14 -2.15 0.24
CA CYS A 220 -13.49 -3.11 -0.64
C CYS A 220 -14.48 -3.75 -1.63
N ASP A 221 -14.02 -3.95 -2.86
CA ASP A 221 -14.76 -4.70 -3.90
C ASP A 221 -14.62 -6.21 -3.69
N ARG A 222 -13.44 -6.65 -3.21
CA ARG A 222 -13.13 -8.02 -2.88
C ARG A 222 -12.33 -8.08 -1.58
N VAL A 223 -12.45 -9.18 -0.86
CA VAL A 223 -11.78 -9.42 0.42
C VAL A 223 -11.19 -10.82 0.44
N ALA A 224 -9.93 -10.93 0.84
CA ALA A 224 -9.27 -12.17 1.18
C ALA A 224 -9.10 -12.26 2.71
N VAL A 225 -9.31 -13.43 3.26
CA VAL A 225 -9.15 -13.69 4.69
C VAL A 225 -8.02 -14.69 4.90
N LEU A 226 -7.01 -14.27 5.66
CA LEU A 226 -5.95 -15.16 6.13
C LEU A 226 -6.24 -15.63 7.55
N ASP A 227 -5.89 -16.87 7.82
CA ASP A 227 -5.84 -17.43 9.17
C ASP A 227 -4.67 -18.43 9.24
N PHE A 228 -3.82 -18.33 10.27
CA PHE A 228 -2.61 -19.15 10.46
C PHE A 228 -1.76 -19.35 9.20
N GLY A 229 -1.64 -18.29 8.38
CA GLY A 229 -0.84 -18.31 7.15
C GLY A 229 -1.52 -18.92 5.93
N GLU A 230 -2.78 -19.31 6.02
CA GLU A 230 -3.58 -19.88 4.93
C GLU A 230 -4.69 -18.93 4.47
N LEU A 231 -5.01 -18.97 3.19
CA LEU A 231 -6.19 -18.29 2.65
C LEU A 231 -7.43 -19.12 2.94
N ILE A 232 -8.29 -18.65 3.86
CA ILE A 232 -9.49 -19.38 4.28
C ILE A 232 -10.75 -19.00 3.53
N ALA A 233 -10.80 -17.78 2.97
CA ALA A 233 -11.90 -17.31 2.13
C ALA A 233 -11.44 -16.16 1.23
N GLU A 234 -12.04 -16.06 0.04
CA GLU A 234 -11.89 -14.92 -0.88
C GLU A 234 -13.20 -14.70 -1.63
N GLY A 235 -13.68 -13.45 -1.70
CA GLY A 235 -14.92 -13.14 -2.40
C GLY A 235 -15.33 -11.69 -2.24
N VAL A 236 -16.58 -11.38 -2.58
CA VAL A 236 -17.19 -10.09 -2.26
C VAL A 236 -17.46 -9.98 -0.76
N PRO A 237 -17.44 -8.77 -0.17
CA PRO A 237 -17.59 -8.59 1.28
C PRO A 237 -18.77 -9.36 1.90
N ALA A 238 -19.93 -9.33 1.24
CA ALA A 238 -21.16 -9.97 1.74
C ALA A 238 -21.07 -11.52 1.83
N GLU A 239 -20.30 -12.16 0.93
CA GLU A 239 -20.05 -13.60 0.94
C GLU A 239 -19.06 -13.96 2.04
N VAL A 240 -17.97 -13.19 2.14
CA VAL A 240 -16.90 -13.40 3.13
C VAL A 240 -17.43 -13.29 4.56
N GLN A 241 -18.32 -12.31 4.85
CA GLN A 241 -18.94 -12.15 6.17
C GLN A 241 -19.74 -13.37 6.63
N ARG A 242 -20.31 -14.14 5.70
CA ARG A 242 -21.14 -15.31 5.99
C ARG A 242 -20.39 -16.64 5.92
N HIS A 243 -19.11 -16.57 5.58
CA HIS A 243 -18.31 -17.79 5.40
C HIS A 243 -18.03 -18.46 6.76
N PRO A 244 -18.39 -19.74 6.97
CA PRO A 244 -18.27 -20.42 8.29
C PRO A 244 -16.86 -20.35 8.89
N ARG A 245 -15.81 -20.63 8.09
CA ARG A 245 -14.42 -20.56 8.55
C ARG A 245 -14.00 -19.15 8.96
N VAL A 246 -14.55 -18.11 8.33
CA VAL A 246 -14.27 -16.71 8.70
C VAL A 246 -14.91 -16.40 10.04
N ILE A 247 -16.17 -16.79 10.25
CA ILE A 247 -16.87 -16.59 11.52
C ILE A 247 -16.11 -17.30 12.64
N GLU A 248 -15.70 -18.55 12.43
CA GLU A 248 -14.92 -19.34 13.39
C GLU A 248 -13.59 -18.69 13.75
N ALA A 249 -12.82 -18.22 12.74
CA ALA A 249 -11.53 -17.55 12.94
C ALA A 249 -11.63 -16.29 13.81
N TYR A 250 -12.72 -15.53 13.67
CA TYR A 250 -12.93 -14.31 14.47
C TYR A 250 -13.61 -14.55 15.82
N LEU A 251 -14.46 -15.59 15.95
CA LEU A 251 -15.10 -15.94 17.23
C LEU A 251 -14.18 -16.79 18.10
N GLY A 252 -13.38 -17.70 17.52
CA GLY A 252 -12.43 -18.52 18.24
C GLY A 252 -11.26 -17.73 18.84
N SER A 253 -10.90 -16.58 18.28
CA SER A 253 -9.84 -15.70 18.82
C SER A 253 -10.28 -14.87 20.03
N GLY A 254 -11.56 -14.83 20.37
CA GLY A 254 -12.12 -14.09 21.51
C GLY A 254 -12.41 -14.91 22.76
N ALA A 255 -12.14 -16.22 22.75
CA ALA A 255 -12.45 -17.16 23.86
C ALA A 255 -11.20 -17.65 24.63
N ALA A 256 -10.07 -16.93 24.54
CA ALA A 256 -8.86 -17.25 25.29
C ALA A 256 -8.41 -16.07 26.16
#